data_1ddb7bd19dde5212b121019f70b9c21e
#
_entry.id   1ddb7bd19dde5212b121019f70b9c21e
#
_cell.length_a   1.000
_cell.length_b   1.000
_cell.length_c   1.000
_cell.angle_alpha   90.00
_cell.angle_beta   90.00
_cell.angle_gamma   90.00
#
_symmetry.space_group_name_H-M   'P 1'
#
loop_
_entity.id
_entity.type
_entity.pdbx_description
1 polymer ?
#
loop_
_entity_poly.entity_id
_entity_poly.type
_entity_poly.pdbx_seq_one_letter_code
_entity_poly.pdbx_strand_id
1 'polypeptide(L)'
;MSEDAVVKYAVDFPAHGQARTSNELRKLGVFISPSGVRSIWLRHTLAYFRDRLKALEAKVASEGIVLTEAQVAALERKKKEDDVAYGEIETAHPGYLGSQDTFYGGSFKGIGRVYQQTFVDTYSKVAFAKLYTTKTPITAADMLNDRVLPFFEQKALPMLCILTDRSTEYCGHTDQNDYQLYLALNDIERIPKPKFDPRKPTGSASVSTRPF
;
A
#
# COMPACT_ATOMS: atom_id res chain seq x y z
N MET A 1 -17.26 -7.04 32.00
CA MET A 1 -17.30 -5.55 32.09
C MET A 1 -16.02 -4.88 31.58
N SER A 2 -14.81 -5.14 32.11
CA SER A 2 -13.60 -4.47 31.59
C SER A 2 -13.12 -5.00 30.24
N GLU A 3 -13.27 -6.28 29.97
CA GLU A 3 -12.88 -6.94 28.72
C GLU A 3 -13.75 -6.48 27.56
N ASP A 4 -15.06 -6.44 27.75
CA ASP A 4 -16.01 -5.96 26.72
C ASP A 4 -15.76 -4.51 26.33
N ALA A 5 -15.39 -3.65 27.29
CA ALA A 5 -15.03 -2.27 27.02
C ALA A 5 -13.77 -2.16 26.14
N VAL A 6 -12.77 -3.03 26.38
CA VAL A 6 -11.55 -3.09 25.56
C VAL A 6 -11.85 -3.57 24.14
N VAL A 7 -12.67 -4.61 23.99
CA VAL A 7 -13.07 -5.15 22.69
C VAL A 7 -13.87 -4.12 21.91
N LYS A 8 -14.90 -3.54 22.53
CA LYS A 8 -15.70 -2.48 21.91
C LYS A 8 -14.85 -1.31 21.44
N TYR A 9 -13.96 -0.81 22.30
CA TYR A 9 -13.07 0.29 21.96
C TYR A 9 -12.12 -0.05 20.82
N ALA A 10 -11.62 -1.29 20.75
CA ALA A 10 -10.73 -1.74 19.69
C ALA A 10 -11.41 -1.78 18.31
N VAL A 11 -12.70 -2.10 18.28
CA VAL A 11 -13.52 -2.09 17.06
C VAL A 11 -13.88 -0.67 16.65
N ASP A 12 -14.30 0.17 17.61
CA ASP A 12 -14.70 1.55 17.33
C ASP A 12 -13.51 2.44 16.89
N PHE A 13 -12.30 2.16 17.42
CA PHE A 13 -11.07 2.91 17.13
C PHE A 13 -9.91 1.98 16.69
N PRO A 14 -10.02 1.32 15.54
CA PRO A 14 -9.07 0.28 15.12
C PRO A 14 -7.63 0.78 14.92
N ALA A 15 -7.45 2.08 14.65
CA ALA A 15 -6.13 2.70 14.46
C ALA A 15 -5.36 2.92 15.78
N HIS A 16 -6.04 2.85 16.95
CA HIS A 16 -5.37 3.06 18.22
C HIS A 16 -4.57 1.83 18.65
N GLY A 17 -3.28 2.04 18.97
CA GLY A 17 -2.42 1.00 19.53
C GLY A 17 -2.73 0.74 21.02
N GLN A 18 -2.17 -0.34 21.56
CA GLN A 18 -2.42 -0.78 22.95
C GLN A 18 -2.20 0.30 24.01
N ALA A 19 -1.16 1.13 23.87
CA ALA A 19 -0.85 2.20 24.82
C ALA A 19 -1.91 3.31 24.77
N ARG A 20 -2.31 3.75 23.58
CA ARG A 20 -3.34 4.77 23.41
C ARG A 20 -4.70 4.26 23.90
N THR A 21 -5.06 3.03 23.56
CA THR A 21 -6.30 2.39 24.05
C THR A 21 -6.34 2.33 25.57
N SER A 22 -5.25 1.93 26.24
CA SER A 22 -5.14 1.92 27.70
C SER A 22 -5.38 3.32 28.30
N ASN A 23 -4.78 4.37 27.69
CA ASN A 23 -4.92 5.74 28.17
C ASN A 23 -6.34 6.30 27.99
N GLU A 24 -6.97 6.02 26.84
CA GLU A 24 -8.34 6.48 26.58
C GLU A 24 -9.36 5.73 27.48
N LEU A 25 -9.20 4.43 27.66
CA LEU A 25 -10.05 3.65 28.56
C LEU A 25 -9.92 4.11 30.03
N ARG A 26 -8.73 4.55 30.45
CA ARG A 26 -8.53 5.13 31.79
C ARG A 26 -9.36 6.39 31.99
N LYS A 27 -9.52 7.24 30.98
CA LYS A 27 -10.38 8.42 31.02
C LYS A 27 -11.86 8.06 31.20
N LEU A 28 -12.25 6.87 30.74
CA LEU A 28 -13.59 6.31 30.89
C LEU A 28 -13.77 5.48 32.16
N GLY A 29 -12.79 5.51 33.08
CA GLY A 29 -12.84 4.78 34.36
C GLY A 29 -12.44 3.31 34.28
N VAL A 30 -11.94 2.84 33.11
CA VAL A 30 -11.48 1.46 32.93
C VAL A 30 -9.95 1.42 33.04
N PHE A 31 -9.46 0.88 34.18
CA PHE A 31 -8.02 0.81 34.48
C PHE A 31 -7.44 -0.52 33.99
N ILE A 32 -6.73 -0.48 32.88
CA ILE A 32 -6.05 -1.64 32.31
C ILE A 32 -4.68 -1.23 31.77
N SER A 33 -3.66 -2.08 31.94
CA SER A 33 -2.34 -1.82 31.38
C SER A 33 -2.29 -2.05 29.87
N PRO A 34 -1.34 -1.44 29.11
CA PRO A 34 -1.18 -1.71 27.69
C PRO A 34 -0.96 -3.19 27.37
N SER A 35 -0.23 -3.92 28.22
CA SER A 35 -0.04 -5.36 28.08
C SER A 35 -1.34 -6.14 28.33
N GLY A 36 -2.18 -5.70 29.27
CA GLY A 36 -3.51 -6.25 29.48
C GLY A 36 -4.43 -6.07 28.28
N VAL A 37 -4.43 -4.87 27.67
CA VAL A 37 -5.13 -4.60 26.42
C VAL A 37 -4.68 -5.58 25.32
N ARG A 38 -3.35 -5.76 25.14
CA ARG A 38 -2.81 -6.70 24.16
C ARG A 38 -3.25 -8.15 24.43
N SER A 39 -3.27 -8.58 25.68
CA SER A 39 -3.69 -9.94 26.06
C SER A 39 -5.16 -10.19 25.71
N ILE A 40 -6.04 -9.20 25.95
CA ILE A 40 -7.44 -9.26 25.54
C ILE A 40 -7.56 -9.31 24.02
N TRP A 41 -6.85 -8.45 23.31
CA TRP A 41 -6.87 -8.45 21.85
C TRP A 41 -6.43 -9.79 21.24
N LEU A 42 -5.44 -10.47 21.83
CA LEU A 42 -5.01 -11.80 21.40
C LEU A 42 -6.12 -12.84 21.54
N ARG A 43 -6.85 -12.81 22.66
CA ARG A 43 -7.97 -13.74 22.92
C ARG A 43 -9.13 -13.53 21.94
N HIS A 44 -9.37 -12.29 21.53
CA HIS A 44 -10.46 -11.91 20.62
C HIS A 44 -10.03 -11.75 19.17
N THR A 45 -8.84 -12.22 18.78
CA THR A 45 -8.30 -12.08 17.41
C THR A 45 -8.25 -10.64 16.89
N LEU A 46 -8.10 -9.66 17.80
CA LEU A 46 -8.02 -8.21 17.50
C LEU A 46 -6.60 -7.64 17.62
N ALA A 47 -5.58 -8.51 17.74
CA ALA A 47 -4.20 -8.08 18.00
C ALA A 47 -3.60 -7.22 16.88
N TYR A 48 -3.99 -7.44 15.64
CA TYR A 48 -3.51 -6.70 14.49
C TYR A 48 -4.54 -5.66 14.05
N PHE A 49 -4.05 -4.55 13.50
CA PHE A 49 -4.89 -3.48 12.95
C PHE A 49 -5.92 -4.00 11.92
N ARG A 50 -5.48 -4.89 11.03
CA ARG A 50 -6.31 -5.51 10.01
C ARG A 50 -7.50 -6.28 10.58
N ASP A 51 -7.31 -7.00 11.68
CA ASP A 51 -8.37 -7.79 12.30
C ASP A 51 -9.41 -6.87 12.97
N ARG A 52 -8.96 -5.77 13.57
CA ARG A 52 -9.86 -4.74 14.12
C ARG A 52 -10.67 -4.04 13.04
N LEU A 53 -10.09 -3.78 11.88
CA LEU A 53 -10.82 -3.21 10.73
C LEU A 53 -11.88 -4.17 10.21
N LYS A 54 -11.56 -5.48 10.07
CA LYS A 54 -12.56 -6.50 9.69
C LYS A 54 -13.72 -6.58 10.68
N ALA A 55 -13.42 -6.49 11.97
CA ALA A 55 -14.46 -6.47 13.01
C ALA A 55 -15.36 -5.22 12.90
N LEU A 56 -14.77 -4.06 12.56
CA LEU A 56 -15.54 -2.84 12.28
C LEU A 56 -16.42 -2.99 11.04
N GLU A 57 -15.92 -3.55 9.93
CA GLU A 57 -16.68 -3.85 8.72
C GLU A 57 -17.89 -4.74 9.01
N ALA A 58 -17.66 -5.82 9.76
CA ALA A 58 -18.73 -6.75 10.16
C ALA A 58 -19.80 -6.05 11.03
N LYS A 59 -19.37 -5.19 11.96
CA LYS A 59 -20.26 -4.41 12.81
C LYS A 59 -21.12 -3.43 12.00
N VAL A 60 -20.50 -2.71 11.07
CA VAL A 60 -21.19 -1.78 10.15
C VAL A 60 -22.22 -2.51 9.29
N ALA A 61 -21.85 -3.66 8.74
CA ALA A 61 -22.75 -4.48 7.93
C ALA A 61 -23.96 -5.00 8.72
N SER A 62 -23.78 -5.30 10.03
CA SER A 62 -24.84 -5.83 10.89
C SER A 62 -25.75 -4.78 11.51
N GLU A 63 -25.22 -3.58 11.83
CA GLU A 63 -25.90 -2.56 12.61
C GLU A 63 -26.30 -1.31 11.79
N GLY A 64 -25.88 -1.19 10.52
CA GLY A 64 -26.19 -0.04 9.66
C GLY A 64 -25.59 1.27 10.17
N ILE A 65 -24.46 1.23 10.86
CA ILE A 65 -23.83 2.39 11.50
C ILE A 65 -23.22 3.33 10.47
N VAL A 66 -23.41 4.63 10.64
CA VAL A 66 -22.72 5.65 9.87
C VAL A 66 -21.26 5.76 10.33
N LEU A 67 -20.33 5.45 9.43
CA LEU A 67 -18.90 5.56 9.69
C LEU A 67 -18.44 7.02 9.72
N THR A 68 -17.43 7.31 10.54
CA THR A 68 -16.74 8.61 10.45
C THR A 68 -15.86 8.64 9.19
N GLU A 69 -15.62 9.84 8.62
CA GLU A 69 -14.75 10.01 7.44
C GLU A 69 -13.37 9.32 7.61
N ALA A 70 -12.78 9.40 8.80
CA ALA A 70 -11.51 8.75 9.10
C ALA A 70 -11.60 7.21 9.05
N GLN A 71 -12.74 6.63 9.44
CA GLN A 71 -12.98 5.19 9.37
C GLN A 71 -13.22 4.75 7.92
N VAL A 72 -13.98 5.51 7.14
CA VAL A 72 -14.18 5.27 5.71
C VAL A 72 -12.85 5.30 4.96
N ALA A 73 -12.06 6.36 5.14
CA ALA A 73 -10.74 6.48 4.50
C ALA A 73 -9.78 5.34 4.89
N ALA A 74 -9.84 4.84 6.14
CA ALA A 74 -9.03 3.72 6.58
C ALA A 74 -9.48 2.39 5.93
N LEU A 75 -10.78 2.20 5.75
CA LEU A 75 -11.34 1.00 5.09
C LEU A 75 -11.04 1.01 3.59
N GLU A 76 -11.22 2.14 2.92
CA GLU A 76 -10.91 2.28 1.48
C GLU A 76 -9.42 2.04 1.21
N ARG A 77 -8.53 2.62 2.03
CA ARG A 77 -7.09 2.38 1.90
C ARG A 77 -6.74 0.91 2.09
N LYS A 78 -7.36 0.23 3.06
CA LYS A 78 -7.15 -1.18 3.28
C LYS A 78 -7.68 -2.02 2.12
N LYS A 79 -8.87 -1.70 1.59
CA LYS A 79 -9.43 -2.39 0.43
C LYS A 79 -8.48 -2.27 -0.75
N LYS A 80 -7.99 -1.08 -1.08
CA LYS A 80 -6.96 -0.87 -2.11
C LYS A 80 -5.68 -1.69 -1.84
N GLU A 81 -5.20 -1.75 -0.58
CA GLU A 81 -4.01 -2.56 -0.23
C GLU A 81 -4.27 -4.07 -0.37
N ASP A 82 -5.45 -4.54 -0.02
CA ASP A 82 -5.82 -5.96 -0.15
C ASP A 82 -6.03 -6.34 -1.64
N ASP A 83 -6.67 -5.51 -2.45
CA ASP A 83 -6.85 -5.72 -3.90
C ASP A 83 -5.49 -5.82 -4.62
N VAL A 84 -4.54 -4.96 -4.25
CA VAL A 84 -3.14 -5.05 -4.72
C VAL A 84 -2.46 -6.35 -4.26
N ALA A 85 -2.74 -6.80 -3.02
CA ALA A 85 -2.13 -8.00 -2.45
C ALA A 85 -2.60 -9.29 -3.12
N TYR A 86 -3.84 -9.30 -3.59
CA TYR A 86 -4.43 -10.48 -4.28
C TYR A 86 -4.21 -10.46 -5.79
N GLY A 87 -3.57 -9.41 -6.35
CA GLY A 87 -3.38 -9.26 -7.78
C GLY A 87 -4.68 -9.01 -8.56
N GLU A 88 -5.73 -8.62 -7.85
CA GLU A 88 -7.10 -8.44 -8.37
C GLU A 88 -7.39 -6.99 -8.83
N ILE A 89 -6.38 -6.14 -8.99
CA ILE A 89 -6.64 -4.84 -9.60
C ILE A 89 -7.00 -5.07 -11.07
N GLU A 90 -8.28 -5.08 -11.36
CA GLU A 90 -8.77 -5.01 -12.72
C GLU A 90 -8.38 -3.66 -13.30
N THR A 91 -7.46 -3.69 -14.26
CA THR A 91 -7.03 -2.49 -14.96
C THR A 91 -7.98 -2.24 -16.12
N ALA A 92 -8.70 -1.13 -16.10
CA ALA A 92 -9.76 -0.83 -17.05
C ALA A 92 -9.24 -0.42 -18.44
N HIS A 93 -8.05 0.19 -18.52
CA HIS A 93 -7.47 0.72 -19.75
C HIS A 93 -5.94 0.89 -19.63
N PRO A 94 -5.20 1.06 -20.74
CA PRO A 94 -3.78 1.42 -20.70
C PRO A 94 -3.56 2.72 -19.92
N GLY A 95 -2.50 2.77 -19.08
CA GLY A 95 -2.21 3.91 -18.24
C GLY A 95 -2.97 3.93 -16.90
N TYR A 96 -3.91 3.01 -16.67
CA TYR A 96 -4.61 2.93 -15.37
C TYR A 96 -3.65 2.60 -14.23
N LEU A 97 -2.83 1.56 -14.39
CA LEU A 97 -1.87 1.10 -13.39
C LEU A 97 -0.56 0.67 -14.04
N GLY A 98 0.53 1.35 -13.71
CA GLY A 98 1.88 0.92 -14.00
C GLY A 98 2.54 0.22 -12.82
N SER A 99 3.49 -0.65 -13.06
CA SER A 99 4.37 -1.23 -12.04
C SER A 99 5.79 -0.79 -12.30
N GLN A 100 6.41 -0.13 -11.31
CA GLN A 100 7.81 0.29 -11.40
C GLN A 100 8.66 -0.44 -10.37
N ASP A 101 9.86 -0.84 -10.78
CA ASP A 101 10.80 -1.58 -9.93
C ASP A 101 12.25 -1.30 -10.32
N THR A 102 13.17 -1.48 -9.36
CA THR A 102 14.62 -1.31 -9.57
C THR A 102 15.35 -2.64 -9.41
N PHE A 103 15.95 -3.11 -10.47
CA PHE A 103 16.78 -4.30 -10.46
C PHE A 103 18.27 -3.94 -10.37
N TYR A 104 19.02 -4.64 -9.52
CA TYR A 104 20.48 -4.52 -9.47
C TYR A 104 21.10 -5.38 -10.56
N GLY A 105 21.66 -4.74 -11.58
CA GLY A 105 22.27 -5.42 -12.74
C GLY A 105 23.68 -5.93 -12.54
N GLY A 106 24.32 -5.60 -11.41
CA GLY A 106 25.67 -6.01 -11.10
C GLY A 106 26.68 -4.86 -11.03
N SER A 107 27.95 -5.20 -10.90
CA SER A 107 29.07 -4.24 -10.90
C SER A 107 30.00 -4.54 -12.08
N PHE A 108 30.23 -3.51 -12.89
CA PHE A 108 31.06 -3.61 -14.08
C PHE A 108 32.39 -2.87 -13.87
N LYS A 109 33.48 -3.48 -14.34
CA LYS A 109 34.81 -2.91 -14.23
C LYS A 109 34.87 -1.57 -14.97
N GLY A 110 35.28 -0.51 -14.29
CA GLY A 110 35.39 0.84 -14.84
C GLY A 110 34.10 1.68 -14.82
N ILE A 111 32.93 1.07 -14.57
CA ILE A 111 31.63 1.76 -14.50
C ILE A 111 31.10 1.75 -13.05
N GLY A 112 31.37 0.69 -12.29
CA GLY A 112 30.80 0.50 -10.96
C GLY A 112 29.47 -0.24 -10.96
N ARG A 113 28.62 0.07 -10.00
CA ARG A 113 27.30 -0.55 -9.87
C ARG A 113 26.33 -0.05 -10.94
N VAL A 114 25.56 -0.97 -11.50
CA VAL A 114 24.53 -0.63 -12.50
C VAL A 114 23.18 -1.12 -12.00
N TYR A 115 22.20 -0.27 -12.09
CA TYR A 115 20.79 -0.49 -11.73
C TYR A 115 19.92 -0.33 -12.95
N GLN A 116 18.96 -1.21 -13.12
CA GLN A 116 17.96 -1.11 -14.16
C GLN A 116 16.63 -0.68 -13.52
N GLN A 117 16.15 0.50 -13.91
CA GLN A 117 14.79 0.90 -13.67
C GLN A 117 13.90 0.26 -14.72
N THR A 118 12.82 -0.38 -14.29
CA THR A 118 11.82 -1.00 -15.17
C THR A 118 10.44 -0.43 -14.85
N PHE A 119 9.64 -0.22 -15.88
CA PHE A 119 8.23 0.14 -15.78
C PHE A 119 7.44 -0.78 -16.72
N VAL A 120 6.30 -1.27 -16.25
CA VAL A 120 5.37 -2.11 -17.04
C VAL A 120 3.96 -1.61 -16.82
N ASP A 121 3.26 -1.26 -17.88
CA ASP A 121 1.81 -1.02 -17.83
C ASP A 121 1.07 -2.35 -17.66
N THR A 122 0.26 -2.47 -16.63
CA THR A 122 -0.37 -3.74 -16.26
C THR A 122 -1.49 -4.17 -17.21
N TYR A 123 -2.08 -3.23 -17.96
CA TYR A 123 -3.10 -3.52 -18.96
C TYR A 123 -2.47 -3.92 -20.30
N SER A 124 -1.74 -3.02 -20.94
CA SER A 124 -1.20 -3.20 -22.28
C SER A 124 0.07 -4.07 -22.33
N LYS A 125 0.70 -4.33 -21.17
CA LYS A 125 1.99 -5.02 -21.02
C LYS A 125 3.15 -4.31 -21.73
N VAL A 126 2.98 -3.05 -22.11
CA VAL A 126 4.08 -2.21 -22.60
C VAL A 126 5.08 -2.01 -21.47
N ALA A 127 6.36 -2.23 -21.78
CA ALA A 127 7.43 -2.13 -20.83
C ALA A 127 8.51 -1.16 -21.26
N PHE A 128 9.09 -0.47 -20.29
CA PHE A 128 10.23 0.43 -20.47
C PHE A 128 11.34 0.02 -19.52
N ALA A 129 12.58 0.18 -19.95
CA ALA A 129 13.76 -0.04 -19.12
C ALA A 129 14.82 1.03 -19.40
N LYS A 130 15.52 1.47 -18.35
CA LYS A 130 16.65 2.39 -18.44
C LYS A 130 17.71 2.03 -17.41
N LEU A 131 18.98 2.16 -17.77
CA LEU A 131 20.12 1.83 -16.91
C LEU A 131 20.66 3.09 -16.24
N TYR A 132 21.02 2.94 -14.96
CA TYR A 132 21.60 4.00 -14.14
C TYR A 132 22.78 3.48 -13.33
N THR A 133 23.70 4.35 -12.98
CA THR A 133 24.82 4.03 -12.08
C THR A 133 24.49 4.29 -10.61
N THR A 134 23.35 4.92 -10.34
CA THR A 134 22.84 5.22 -9.00
C THR A 134 21.41 4.76 -8.83
N LYS A 135 21.02 4.50 -7.58
CA LYS A 135 19.67 4.12 -7.18
C LYS A 135 19.14 5.22 -6.25
N THR A 136 18.40 6.18 -6.80
CA THR A 136 17.90 7.37 -6.09
C THR A 136 16.47 7.69 -6.50
N PRO A 137 15.71 8.47 -5.70
CA PRO A 137 14.39 8.98 -6.09
C PRO A 137 14.40 9.70 -7.44
N ILE A 138 15.47 10.46 -7.72
CA ILE A 138 15.64 11.20 -8.97
C ILE A 138 15.71 10.24 -10.17
N THR A 139 16.49 9.14 -10.08
CA THR A 139 16.59 8.16 -11.18
C THR A 139 15.27 7.41 -11.42
N ALA A 140 14.46 7.22 -10.39
CA ALA A 140 13.14 6.65 -10.52
C ALA A 140 12.16 7.62 -11.22
N ALA A 141 12.20 8.90 -10.87
CA ALA A 141 11.41 9.94 -11.52
C ALA A 141 11.85 10.18 -12.98
N ASP A 142 13.16 10.20 -13.24
CA ASP A 142 13.74 10.39 -14.57
C ASP A 142 13.27 9.31 -15.58
N MET A 143 13.15 8.07 -15.14
CA MET A 143 12.58 6.98 -15.96
C MET A 143 11.15 7.30 -16.42
N LEU A 144 10.31 7.81 -15.52
CA LEU A 144 8.94 8.19 -15.85
C LEU A 144 8.91 9.39 -16.79
N ASN A 145 9.68 10.41 -16.47
CA ASN A 145 9.73 11.67 -17.24
C ASN A 145 10.27 11.49 -18.67
N ASP A 146 11.30 10.66 -18.84
CA ASP A 146 12.01 10.51 -20.12
C ASP A 146 11.34 9.48 -21.04
N ARG A 147 10.72 8.45 -20.49
CA ARG A 147 10.24 7.30 -21.26
C ARG A 147 8.74 7.07 -21.16
N VAL A 148 8.22 7.06 -19.95
CA VAL A 148 6.86 6.56 -19.70
C VAL A 148 5.83 7.63 -20.03
N LEU A 149 5.88 8.79 -19.38
CA LEU A 149 4.87 9.82 -19.55
C LEU A 149 4.78 10.33 -20.97
N PRO A 150 5.89 10.63 -21.69
CA PRO A 150 5.80 11.08 -23.08
C PRO A 150 5.12 10.05 -24.01
N PHE A 151 5.32 8.75 -23.77
CA PHE A 151 4.67 7.70 -24.56
C PHE A 151 3.15 7.68 -24.35
N PHE A 152 2.68 7.80 -23.11
CA PHE A 152 1.24 7.80 -22.81
C PHE A 152 0.59 9.11 -23.24
N GLU A 153 1.25 10.26 -23.06
CA GLU A 153 0.79 11.58 -23.49
C GLU A 153 0.59 11.64 -25.02
N GLN A 154 1.54 11.13 -25.80
CA GLN A 154 1.41 11.06 -27.28
C GLN A 154 0.19 10.26 -27.73
N LYS A 155 -0.34 9.39 -26.89
CA LYS A 155 -1.52 8.56 -27.17
C LYS A 155 -2.78 9.10 -26.51
N ALA A 156 -2.69 10.28 -25.87
CA ALA A 156 -3.77 10.88 -25.09
C ALA A 156 -4.33 9.95 -23.99
N LEU A 157 -3.44 9.14 -23.37
CA LEU A 157 -3.76 8.23 -22.29
C LEU A 157 -3.18 8.76 -20.97
N PRO A 158 -4.00 9.00 -19.95
CA PRO A 158 -3.49 9.44 -18.66
C PRO A 158 -2.84 8.27 -17.90
N MET A 159 -1.73 8.53 -17.19
CA MET A 159 -1.17 7.61 -16.23
C MET A 159 -1.78 7.94 -14.85
N LEU A 160 -2.58 7.02 -14.29
CA LEU A 160 -3.32 7.31 -13.06
C LEU A 160 -2.61 6.81 -11.80
N CYS A 161 -2.11 5.57 -11.82
CA CYS A 161 -1.52 4.95 -10.63
C CYS A 161 -0.21 4.23 -10.96
N ILE A 162 0.74 4.23 -10.01
CA ILE A 162 1.98 3.46 -10.12
C ILE A 162 2.20 2.62 -8.87
N LEU A 163 2.33 1.31 -9.09
CA LEU A 163 2.67 0.31 -8.09
C LEU A 163 4.19 0.25 -7.92
N THR A 164 4.69 0.53 -6.70
CA THR A 164 6.12 0.43 -6.38
C THR A 164 6.34 -0.40 -5.12
N ASP A 165 7.54 -0.89 -4.93
CA ASP A 165 7.92 -1.43 -3.63
C ASP A 165 8.07 -0.30 -2.57
N ARG A 166 8.54 -0.68 -1.38
CA ARG A 166 8.76 0.27 -0.27
C ARG A 166 10.23 0.64 -0.11
N SER A 167 11.02 0.51 -1.16
CA SER A 167 12.43 0.91 -1.13
C SER A 167 12.57 2.44 -1.02
N THR A 168 13.74 2.86 -0.58
CA THR A 168 14.02 4.27 -0.25
C THR A 168 13.94 5.22 -1.45
N GLU A 169 14.12 4.73 -2.67
CA GLU A 169 13.93 5.51 -3.89
C GLU A 169 12.47 5.87 -4.17
N TYR A 170 11.53 5.04 -3.72
CA TYR A 170 10.09 5.27 -3.93
C TYR A 170 9.36 5.77 -2.70
N CYS A 171 9.96 5.60 -1.52
CA CYS A 171 9.30 5.83 -0.24
C CYS A 171 10.18 6.64 0.71
N GLY A 172 9.73 7.84 1.06
CA GLY A 172 10.36 8.73 2.01
C GLY A 172 9.32 9.68 2.62
N HIS A 173 9.78 10.72 3.31
CA HIS A 173 8.91 11.85 3.67
C HIS A 173 8.46 12.54 2.38
N THR A 174 7.16 12.76 2.20
CA THR A 174 6.58 13.29 0.95
C THR A 174 7.23 14.60 0.52
N ASP A 175 7.52 15.48 1.49
CA ASP A 175 8.14 16.78 1.25
C ASP A 175 9.66 16.71 0.95
N GLN A 176 10.27 15.54 1.06
CA GLN A 176 11.72 15.35 0.91
C GLN A 176 12.08 14.23 -0.07
N ASN A 177 11.10 13.61 -0.71
CA ASN A 177 11.32 12.54 -1.67
C ASN A 177 10.95 13.01 -3.07
N ASP A 178 11.96 13.26 -3.89
CA ASP A 178 11.82 13.81 -5.26
C ASP A 178 10.88 12.94 -6.14
N TYR A 179 10.85 11.62 -5.95
CA TYR A 179 9.97 10.75 -6.68
C TYR A 179 8.50 10.97 -6.31
N GLN A 180 8.19 11.05 -5.01
CA GLN A 180 6.81 11.30 -4.57
C GLN A 180 6.33 12.70 -4.95
N LEU A 181 7.20 13.69 -4.85
CA LEU A 181 6.91 15.05 -5.31
C LEU A 181 6.63 15.06 -6.82
N TYR A 182 7.44 14.35 -7.61
CA TYR A 182 7.24 14.22 -9.05
C TYR A 182 5.88 13.60 -9.41
N LEU A 183 5.49 12.52 -8.72
CA LEU A 183 4.18 11.89 -8.92
C LEU A 183 3.04 12.84 -8.58
N ALA A 184 3.14 13.56 -7.46
CA ALA A 184 2.13 14.52 -7.03
C ALA A 184 1.97 15.68 -8.02
N LEU A 185 3.05 16.16 -8.61
CA LEU A 185 3.01 17.23 -9.64
C LEU A 185 2.35 16.76 -10.96
N ASN A 186 2.34 15.47 -11.23
CA ASN A 186 1.71 14.87 -12.41
C ASN A 186 0.36 14.20 -12.12
N ASP A 187 -0.22 14.42 -10.95
CA ASP A 187 -1.49 13.83 -10.51
C ASP A 187 -1.52 12.30 -10.55
N ILE A 188 -0.38 11.65 -10.29
CA ILE A 188 -0.22 10.20 -10.31
C ILE A 188 -0.26 9.64 -8.88
N GLU A 189 -1.19 8.73 -8.59
CA GLU A 189 -1.28 8.07 -7.30
C GLU A 189 -0.22 6.97 -7.15
N ARG A 190 0.55 6.98 -6.06
CA ARG A 190 1.47 5.89 -5.74
C ARG A 190 0.79 4.82 -4.89
N ILE A 191 0.82 3.57 -5.35
CA ILE A 191 0.33 2.40 -4.61
C ILE A 191 1.53 1.58 -4.13
N PRO A 192 1.76 1.42 -2.81
CA PRO A 192 2.85 0.58 -2.32
C PRO A 192 2.50 -0.90 -2.46
N LYS A 193 3.41 -1.70 -3.01
CA LYS A 193 3.30 -3.16 -2.99
C LYS A 193 3.12 -3.67 -1.55
N PRO A 194 2.23 -4.64 -1.30
CA PRO A 194 2.07 -5.23 0.02
C PRO A 194 3.38 -5.86 0.48
N LYS A 195 3.63 -5.83 1.79
CA LYS A 195 4.79 -6.55 2.35
C LYS A 195 4.59 -8.04 2.13
N PHE A 196 5.62 -8.69 1.55
CA PHE A 196 5.66 -10.15 1.47
C PHE A 196 5.59 -10.72 2.89
N ASP A 197 4.55 -11.51 3.18
CA ASP A 197 4.47 -12.31 4.41
C ASP A 197 4.83 -13.75 4.06
N PRO A 198 6.02 -14.24 4.46
CA PRO A 198 6.46 -15.60 4.14
C PRO A 198 5.58 -16.70 4.76
N ARG A 199 4.64 -16.35 5.64
CA ARG A 199 3.70 -17.28 6.26
C ARG A 199 2.38 -17.42 5.49
N LYS A 200 2.14 -16.57 4.47
CA LYS A 200 1.01 -16.75 3.56
C LYS A 200 1.46 -17.56 2.35
N PRO A 201 0.77 -18.66 1.98
CA PRO A 201 1.06 -19.33 0.73
C PRO A 201 0.91 -18.31 -0.40
N THR A 202 1.94 -18.20 -1.23
CA THR A 202 1.86 -17.49 -2.50
C THR A 202 0.77 -18.16 -3.31
N GLY A 203 -0.41 -17.57 -3.32
CA GLY A 203 -1.45 -17.96 -4.26
C GLY A 203 -0.82 -17.86 -5.64
N SER A 204 -0.73 -19.00 -6.32
CA SER A 204 -0.31 -19.06 -7.69
C SER A 204 -1.19 -18.08 -8.46
N ALA A 205 -0.62 -17.00 -8.94
CA ALA A 205 -1.27 -16.12 -9.90
C ALA A 205 -1.54 -16.94 -11.16
N SER A 206 -2.65 -17.67 -11.18
CA SER A 206 -3.16 -18.26 -12.38
C SER A 206 -3.69 -17.10 -13.23
N VAL A 207 -2.90 -16.70 -14.20
CA VAL A 207 -3.37 -15.87 -15.30
C VAL A 207 -4.49 -16.66 -15.98
N SER A 208 -5.73 -16.31 -15.64
CA SER A 208 -6.89 -16.82 -16.35
C SER A 208 -6.91 -16.17 -17.73
N THR A 209 -6.27 -16.80 -18.69
CA THR A 209 -6.51 -16.55 -20.11
C THR A 209 -7.90 -17.09 -20.43
N ARG A 210 -8.91 -16.23 -20.51
CA ARG A 210 -10.17 -16.59 -21.15
C ARG A 210 -9.90 -16.67 -22.66
N PRO A 211 -10.23 -17.77 -23.35
CA PRO A 211 -10.21 -17.82 -24.80
C PRO A 211 -11.36 -16.94 -25.34
N PHE A 212 -11.12 -16.39 -26.52
CA PHE A 212 -12.08 -15.62 -27.32
C PHE A 212 -13.34 -16.40 -27.65
#